data_562f05d362929adffb0ce18ce5f73a26
#
_entry.id   562f05d362929adffb0ce18ce5f73a26
#
_cell.length_a   1.000
_cell.length_b   1.000
_cell.length_c   1.000
_cell.angle_alpha   90.00
_cell.angle_beta   90.00
_cell.angle_gamma   90.00
#
_symmetry.space_group_name_H-M   'P 1'
#
loop_
_entity.id
_entity.type
_entity.pdbx_description
1 polymer ?
#
loop_
_entity_poly.entity_id
_entity_poly.type
_entity_poly.pdbx_seq_one_letter_code
_entity_poly.pdbx_strand_id
1 'polypeptide(L)'
;MAETPHSASARSAQPRTSAVLMVSPDAMQRDELVEALRRHLGSSCRVIGAGSVREASDVLTYLTVEGTAVSLVICSHRLPDGSGVALFGHVGIASPATRRVLLTTMDQADAALQAINQSQVDRYLVLPAEPLEDRLLPIVDDLLTDWFAQHAAAQVGVTVLGHRFAPKSYLVKDYLARSLVPFTWFDLSDDPEAHALARDLNLPNPAPTTVLFDDGRALYDPTVAELAAALGLTQEATRDRYDLVVVGGGPAGLAAAVYGACEGMSVVVVEDDCPGGQAGITTRVDNYLGFPAGLSGADFAHRALAQAKRLGVEWCSAKVATGLLPLKGAHRVLLDDGKTVVGRAVLIATGMTWRKLDVPGAEDLVNAGVYYGASAAEAKAAADEDVIVVGDGDTAAAAALGFAEHARSVTLVVREPTLAAAALSEKHAAAVEEHKRITVRCGAEVGELRGYGRLEKVVLLDLHTGATDVLPASSLYVLIGMVPFSDWVRDTVALDELGFVLTDTEVALRPELLPMSWPLDRPPLLTETSVPGVFAAGDVRAGSIKRIGSAVGQGAVAVAAISQYLDSLAIGQDDPIEEDSVEED
;
A
#
# COMPACT_ATOMS: atom_id res chain seq x y z
N MET A 1 14.01 -13.58 -57.61
CA MET A 1 14.32 -12.23 -57.15
C MET A 1 13.03 -11.68 -56.58
N ALA A 2 12.88 -11.75 -55.31
CA ALA A 2 11.77 -11.14 -54.58
C ALA A 2 12.40 -10.52 -53.34
N GLU A 3 12.29 -9.19 -53.25
CA GLU A 3 12.86 -8.36 -52.21
C GLU A 3 12.13 -8.58 -50.88
N THR A 4 12.88 -8.80 -49.84
CA THR A 4 12.45 -8.81 -48.43
C THR A 4 12.19 -7.38 -47.96
N PRO A 5 11.04 -7.09 -47.31
CA PRO A 5 10.83 -5.79 -46.70
C PRO A 5 11.62 -5.66 -45.39
N HIS A 6 12.17 -4.47 -45.24
CA HIS A 6 13.01 -4.01 -44.12
C HIS A 6 12.40 -4.29 -42.74
N SER A 7 13.23 -4.88 -41.88
CA SER A 7 13.08 -4.89 -40.43
C SER A 7 13.07 -3.46 -39.93
N ALA A 8 11.89 -3.00 -39.44
CA ALA A 8 11.82 -1.84 -38.57
C ALA A 8 12.53 -2.23 -37.26
N SER A 9 13.72 -1.67 -37.05
CA SER A 9 14.46 -1.82 -35.82
C SER A 9 13.62 -1.26 -34.67
N ALA A 10 13.14 -2.14 -33.82
CA ALA A 10 12.65 -1.77 -32.50
C ALA A 10 13.80 -1.05 -31.77
N ARG A 11 13.71 0.27 -31.67
CA ARG A 11 14.53 1.02 -30.74
C ARG A 11 14.21 0.50 -29.35
N SER A 12 15.15 -0.23 -28.75
CA SER A 12 15.12 -0.60 -27.36
C SER A 12 15.01 0.70 -26.54
N ALA A 13 13.82 0.95 -26.01
CA ALA A 13 13.63 2.02 -25.05
C ALA A 13 14.39 1.61 -23.78
N GLN A 14 15.57 2.23 -23.57
CA GLN A 14 16.26 2.14 -22.28
C GLN A 14 15.31 2.69 -21.20
N PRO A 15 15.28 2.10 -19.99
CA PRO A 15 14.46 2.62 -18.92
C PRO A 15 14.78 4.10 -18.73
N ARG A 16 13.77 4.96 -18.76
CA ARG A 16 13.92 6.41 -18.54
C ARG A 16 14.25 6.63 -17.07
N THR A 17 15.53 6.56 -16.71
CA THR A 17 16.04 6.91 -15.39
C THR A 17 15.89 8.42 -15.20
N SER A 18 15.36 8.85 -14.04
CA SER A 18 15.35 10.29 -13.72
C SER A 18 16.76 10.80 -13.52
N ALA A 19 16.94 12.12 -13.64
CA ALA A 19 18.23 12.76 -13.41
C ALA A 19 18.24 13.54 -12.09
N VAL A 20 19.38 13.47 -11.39
CA VAL A 20 19.74 14.34 -10.26
C VAL A 20 20.86 15.25 -10.72
N LEU A 21 20.67 16.58 -10.61
CA LEU A 21 21.63 17.60 -10.99
C LEU A 21 22.31 18.19 -9.74
N MET A 22 23.62 18.05 -9.65
CA MET A 22 24.47 18.64 -8.60
C MET A 22 25.21 19.85 -9.13
N VAL A 23 24.97 21.04 -8.56
CA VAL A 23 25.56 22.30 -9.02
C VAL A 23 26.43 22.93 -7.93
N SER A 24 27.74 22.94 -8.13
CA SER A 24 28.68 23.58 -7.21
C SER A 24 29.86 24.19 -8.00
N PRO A 25 30.30 25.41 -7.63
CA PRO A 25 31.45 26.06 -8.28
C PRO A 25 32.78 25.39 -7.91
N ASP A 26 32.87 24.75 -6.74
CA ASP A 26 34.01 23.99 -6.29
C ASP A 26 34.02 22.63 -6.98
N ALA A 27 35.00 22.42 -7.86
CA ALA A 27 35.12 21.21 -8.66
C ALA A 27 35.37 19.97 -7.78
N MET A 28 36.18 20.09 -6.73
CA MET A 28 36.55 18.96 -5.87
C MET A 28 35.34 18.55 -5.04
N GLN A 29 34.64 19.50 -4.41
CA GLN A 29 33.40 19.26 -3.66
C GLN A 29 32.29 18.69 -4.56
N ARG A 30 32.11 19.23 -5.76
CA ARG A 30 31.13 18.76 -6.72
C ARG A 30 31.37 17.31 -7.12
N ASP A 31 32.60 16.97 -7.48
CA ASP A 31 32.97 15.63 -7.94
C ASP A 31 32.82 14.60 -6.81
N GLU A 32 33.18 14.95 -5.58
CA GLU A 32 32.98 14.13 -4.39
C GLU A 32 31.47 13.87 -4.13
N LEU A 33 30.64 14.93 -4.18
CA LEU A 33 29.20 14.82 -4.00
C LEU A 33 28.53 14.00 -5.11
N VAL A 34 28.93 14.20 -6.36
CA VAL A 34 28.41 13.45 -7.50
C VAL A 34 28.75 11.97 -7.36
N GLU A 35 29.97 11.63 -6.91
CA GLU A 35 30.38 10.24 -6.73
C GLU A 35 29.68 9.58 -5.53
N ALA A 36 29.47 10.30 -4.43
CA ALA A 36 28.70 9.83 -3.28
C ALA A 36 27.23 9.55 -3.68
N LEU A 37 26.60 10.49 -4.40
CA LEU A 37 25.23 10.32 -4.90
C LEU A 37 25.12 9.17 -5.90
N ARG A 38 26.09 8.99 -6.82
CA ARG A 38 26.12 7.86 -7.76
C ARG A 38 26.21 6.53 -7.05
N ARG A 39 27.06 6.44 -6.04
CA ARG A 39 27.23 5.23 -5.22
C ARG A 39 25.96 4.89 -4.47
N HIS A 40 25.31 5.91 -3.90
CA HIS A 40 24.10 5.76 -3.10
C HIS A 40 22.87 5.43 -3.95
N LEU A 41 22.65 6.14 -5.05
CA LEU A 41 21.45 6.01 -5.89
C LEU A 41 21.56 4.86 -6.93
N GLY A 42 22.75 4.36 -7.20
CA GLY A 42 23.01 3.28 -8.15
C GLY A 42 22.46 3.59 -9.55
N SER A 43 21.70 2.65 -10.11
CA SER A 43 21.06 2.80 -11.43
C SER A 43 19.71 3.52 -11.39
N SER A 44 19.18 3.85 -10.21
CA SER A 44 17.87 4.48 -10.06
C SER A 44 17.79 5.90 -10.60
N CYS A 45 18.90 6.64 -10.57
CA CYS A 45 19.01 8.00 -11.04
C CYS A 45 20.33 8.25 -11.76
N ARG A 46 20.27 9.05 -12.84
CA ARG A 46 21.48 9.57 -13.51
C ARG A 46 21.97 10.82 -12.80
N VAL A 47 23.13 10.77 -12.15
CA VAL A 47 23.70 11.93 -11.44
C VAL A 47 24.65 12.71 -12.35
N ILE A 48 24.40 14.02 -12.51
CA ILE A 48 25.16 14.92 -13.38
C ILE A 48 25.65 16.12 -12.55
N GLY A 49 26.91 16.53 -12.75
CA GLY A 49 27.49 17.70 -12.11
C GLY A 49 27.53 18.90 -13.07
N ALA A 50 27.39 20.13 -12.53
CA ALA A 50 27.57 21.39 -13.23
C ALA A 50 28.29 22.41 -12.33
N GLY A 51 29.11 23.29 -12.89
CA GLY A 51 29.91 24.28 -12.15
C GLY A 51 29.34 25.70 -12.12
N SER A 52 28.26 25.97 -12.89
CA SER A 52 27.69 27.31 -13.07
C SER A 52 26.20 27.25 -13.40
N VAL A 53 25.50 28.38 -13.33
CA VAL A 53 24.10 28.50 -13.77
C VAL A 53 23.95 28.16 -15.24
N ARG A 54 24.87 28.64 -16.08
CA ARG A 54 24.85 28.39 -17.51
C ARG A 54 24.99 26.90 -17.82
N GLU A 55 25.99 26.24 -17.25
CA GLU A 55 26.23 24.81 -17.46
C GLU A 55 25.03 23.98 -16.96
N ALA A 56 24.46 24.32 -15.80
CA ALA A 56 23.26 23.69 -15.28
C ALA A 56 22.04 23.86 -16.22
N SER A 57 21.87 25.06 -16.80
CA SER A 57 20.80 25.34 -17.76
C SER A 57 20.98 24.56 -19.07
N ASP A 58 22.21 24.41 -19.54
CA ASP A 58 22.53 23.61 -20.73
C ASP A 58 22.21 22.12 -20.48
N VAL A 59 22.57 21.60 -19.30
CA VAL A 59 22.23 20.22 -18.88
C VAL A 59 20.72 20.02 -18.78
N LEU A 60 19.98 20.96 -18.17
CA LEU A 60 18.53 20.89 -18.05
C LEU A 60 17.85 20.89 -19.44
N THR A 61 18.34 21.73 -20.35
CA THR A 61 17.84 21.78 -21.74
C THR A 61 18.12 20.46 -22.47
N TYR A 62 19.32 19.92 -22.32
CA TYR A 62 19.69 18.63 -22.90
C TYR A 62 18.77 17.50 -22.40
N LEU A 63 18.57 17.41 -21.06
CA LEU A 63 17.70 16.39 -20.45
C LEU A 63 16.25 16.52 -20.92
N THR A 64 15.76 17.75 -21.07
CA THR A 64 14.41 18.02 -21.60
C THR A 64 14.24 17.52 -23.03
N VAL A 65 15.25 17.76 -23.89
CA VAL A 65 15.25 17.28 -25.29
C VAL A 65 15.35 15.75 -25.36
N GLU A 66 16.13 15.14 -24.45
CA GLU A 66 16.26 13.69 -24.32
C GLU A 66 14.98 13.04 -23.75
N GLY A 67 14.08 13.84 -23.18
CA GLY A 67 12.87 13.34 -22.50
C GLY A 67 13.15 12.74 -21.12
N THR A 68 14.31 13.03 -20.52
CA THR A 68 14.68 12.58 -19.18
C THR A 68 14.19 13.58 -18.15
N ALA A 69 13.33 13.14 -17.21
CA ALA A 69 12.82 14.00 -16.15
C ALA A 69 13.91 14.30 -15.10
N VAL A 70 13.97 15.54 -14.62
CA VAL A 70 14.86 15.91 -13.53
C VAL A 70 14.11 15.80 -12.22
N SER A 71 14.51 14.86 -11.37
CA SER A 71 13.85 14.59 -10.08
C SER A 71 14.33 15.54 -8.98
N LEU A 72 15.62 15.91 -8.98
CA LEU A 72 16.22 16.70 -7.92
C LEU A 72 17.32 17.60 -8.47
N VAL A 73 17.34 18.86 -8.00
CA VAL A 73 18.48 19.77 -8.19
C VAL A 73 19.04 20.16 -6.82
N ILE A 74 20.32 19.83 -6.61
CA ILE A 74 21.10 20.25 -5.43
C ILE A 74 22.04 21.35 -5.89
N CYS A 75 21.93 22.54 -5.32
CA CYS A 75 22.67 23.71 -5.81
C CYS A 75 23.29 24.54 -4.70
N SER A 76 24.55 24.93 -4.88
CA SER A 76 25.21 25.92 -4.02
C SER A 76 24.56 27.29 -4.15
N HIS A 77 24.44 28.03 -3.04
CA HIS A 77 23.84 29.36 -3.01
C HIS A 77 24.57 30.35 -3.95
N ARG A 78 25.93 30.38 -3.95
CA ARG A 78 26.75 31.22 -4.83
C ARG A 78 27.29 30.41 -5.98
N LEU A 79 27.12 30.92 -7.19
CA LEU A 79 27.71 30.39 -8.43
C LEU A 79 28.49 31.49 -9.15
N PRO A 80 29.45 31.17 -10.01
CA PRO A 80 30.32 32.14 -10.67
C PRO A 80 29.56 33.16 -11.52
N ASP A 81 28.42 32.77 -12.08
CA ASP A 81 27.61 33.50 -13.04
C ASP A 81 26.20 33.81 -12.53
N GLY A 82 25.94 33.60 -11.21
CA GLY A 82 24.63 33.87 -10.63
C GLY A 82 24.44 33.29 -9.24
N SER A 83 23.21 32.95 -8.92
CA SER A 83 22.88 32.32 -7.64
C SER A 83 22.05 31.05 -7.85
N GLY A 84 22.18 30.09 -6.93
CA GLY A 84 21.38 28.87 -6.93
C GLY A 84 19.88 29.15 -6.84
N VAL A 85 19.50 30.23 -6.15
CA VAL A 85 18.10 30.66 -6.04
C VAL A 85 17.53 31.12 -7.39
N ALA A 86 18.32 31.87 -8.18
CA ALA A 86 17.93 32.25 -9.53
C ALA A 86 17.76 31.02 -10.44
N LEU A 87 18.67 30.03 -10.32
CA LEU A 87 18.53 28.76 -11.03
C LEU A 87 17.24 28.04 -10.66
N PHE A 88 16.87 28.00 -9.37
CA PHE A 88 15.63 27.39 -8.92
C PHE A 88 14.36 28.06 -9.47
N GLY A 89 14.41 29.37 -9.69
CA GLY A 89 13.35 30.08 -10.38
C GLY A 89 13.15 29.57 -11.82
N HIS A 90 14.23 29.36 -12.56
CA HIS A 90 14.18 28.77 -13.90
C HIS A 90 13.69 27.32 -13.89
N VAL A 91 14.22 26.51 -12.96
CA VAL A 91 13.78 25.11 -12.78
C VAL A 91 12.28 25.05 -12.44
N GLY A 92 11.79 25.98 -11.59
CA GLY A 92 10.38 26.02 -11.21
C GLY A 92 9.42 26.31 -12.35
N ILE A 93 9.86 27.05 -13.35
CA ILE A 93 9.07 27.33 -14.56
C ILE A 93 9.13 26.16 -15.54
N ALA A 94 10.34 25.61 -15.77
CA ALA A 94 10.56 24.55 -16.74
C ALA A 94 10.09 23.16 -16.26
N SER A 95 10.23 22.88 -14.97
CA SER A 95 9.86 21.60 -14.34
C SER A 95 9.39 21.84 -12.90
N PRO A 96 8.15 22.23 -12.68
CA PRO A 96 7.61 22.61 -11.36
C PRO A 96 7.75 21.51 -10.31
N ALA A 97 7.74 20.27 -10.76
CA ALA A 97 7.80 19.08 -9.92
C ALA A 97 9.20 18.70 -9.44
N THR A 98 10.27 19.27 -10.05
CA THR A 98 11.64 19.02 -9.63
C THR A 98 11.88 19.49 -8.20
N ARG A 99 12.39 18.61 -7.35
CA ARG A 99 12.77 18.93 -5.97
C ARG A 99 14.06 19.75 -5.92
N ARG A 100 14.21 20.63 -4.92
CA ARG A 100 15.27 21.65 -4.86
C ARG A 100 15.93 21.68 -3.49
N VAL A 101 17.23 21.44 -3.45
CA VAL A 101 18.05 21.51 -2.23
C VAL A 101 19.10 22.61 -2.39
N LEU A 102 19.08 23.58 -1.47
CA LEU A 102 20.06 24.66 -1.44
C LEU A 102 21.20 24.30 -0.49
N LEU A 103 22.43 24.34 -0.99
CA LEU A 103 23.65 24.26 -0.18
C LEU A 103 24.11 25.68 0.13
N THR A 104 24.30 26.01 1.41
CA THR A 104 24.72 27.32 1.88
C THR A 104 25.79 27.20 2.96
N THR A 105 26.43 28.29 3.33
CA THR A 105 27.39 28.37 4.43
C THR A 105 26.79 29.21 5.56
N MET A 106 27.34 29.13 6.78
CA MET A 106 26.81 29.85 7.94
C MET A 106 26.77 31.37 7.74
N ASP A 107 27.74 31.94 7.05
CA ASP A 107 27.80 33.37 6.72
C ASP A 107 26.73 33.83 5.69
N GLN A 108 26.07 32.88 5.04
CA GLN A 108 25.05 33.13 4.01
C GLN A 108 23.64 32.69 4.44
N ALA A 109 23.50 32.15 5.66
CA ALA A 109 22.25 31.56 6.13
C ALA A 109 21.07 32.54 6.11
N ASP A 110 21.26 33.82 6.49
CA ASP A 110 20.20 34.82 6.49
C ASP A 110 19.71 35.18 5.08
N ALA A 111 20.64 35.26 4.10
CA ALA A 111 20.29 35.48 2.70
C ALA A 111 19.57 34.25 2.10
N ALA A 112 19.97 33.04 2.50
CA ALA A 112 19.32 31.80 2.11
C ALA A 112 17.89 31.72 2.66
N LEU A 113 17.64 32.11 3.92
CA LEU A 113 16.32 32.14 4.53
C LEU A 113 15.36 33.12 3.81
N GLN A 114 15.84 34.28 3.37
CA GLN A 114 15.03 35.21 2.57
C GLN A 114 14.69 34.62 1.18
N ALA A 115 15.62 33.89 0.60
CA ALA A 115 15.47 33.25 -0.70
C ALA A 115 14.53 32.04 -0.66
N ILE A 116 14.48 31.30 0.42
CA ILE A 116 13.58 30.15 0.65
C ILE A 116 12.11 30.61 0.57
N ASN A 117 11.79 31.75 1.18
CA ASN A 117 10.44 32.32 1.17
C ASN A 117 9.98 32.83 -0.22
N GLN A 118 10.91 33.06 -1.15
CA GLN A 118 10.62 33.60 -2.49
C GLN A 118 10.70 32.54 -3.61
N SER A 119 11.40 31.40 -3.42
CA SER A 119 11.85 30.56 -4.52
C SER A 119 11.46 29.09 -4.41
N GLN A 120 10.54 28.70 -3.56
CA GLN A 120 10.07 27.32 -3.42
C GLN A 120 11.24 26.29 -3.27
N VAL A 121 12.15 26.51 -2.34
CA VAL A 121 13.21 25.56 -1.99
C VAL A 121 12.62 24.50 -1.05
N ASP A 122 12.74 23.22 -1.39
CA ASP A 122 12.19 22.13 -0.57
C ASP A 122 13.01 21.91 0.71
N ARG A 123 14.33 21.99 0.62
CA ARG A 123 15.26 21.86 1.76
C ARG A 123 16.51 22.71 1.57
N TYR A 124 17.18 23.03 2.66
CA TYR A 124 18.52 23.60 2.63
C TYR A 124 19.47 22.86 3.57
N LEU A 125 20.76 22.89 3.24
CA LEU A 125 21.81 22.30 4.04
C LEU A 125 22.95 23.31 4.23
N VAL A 126 23.36 23.50 5.49
CA VAL A 126 24.47 24.40 5.82
C VAL A 126 25.76 23.59 5.83
N LEU A 127 26.72 24.06 5.01
CA LEU A 127 28.07 23.47 4.90
C LEU A 127 29.06 24.12 5.88
N PRO A 128 30.11 23.42 6.34
CA PRO A 128 30.37 21.99 6.09
C PRO A 128 29.40 21.08 6.81
N ALA A 129 29.00 20.01 6.15
CA ALA A 129 28.09 18.99 6.69
C ALA A 129 28.84 17.67 6.74
N GLU A 130 29.70 17.50 7.72
CA GLU A 130 30.44 16.26 7.93
C GLU A 130 29.83 15.43 9.09
N PRO A 131 29.67 14.13 8.94
CA PRO A 131 29.79 13.39 7.68
C PRO A 131 28.65 13.71 6.71
N LEU A 132 29.00 13.90 5.44
CA LEU A 132 28.03 14.28 4.39
C LEU A 132 26.92 13.23 4.22
N GLU A 133 27.29 11.97 4.29
CA GLU A 133 26.41 10.82 4.15
C GLU A 133 25.26 10.87 5.18
N ASP A 134 25.56 11.24 6.43
CA ASP A 134 24.56 11.29 7.51
C ASP A 134 23.56 12.46 7.38
N ARG A 135 23.86 13.49 6.63
CA ARG A 135 23.05 14.71 6.56
C ARG A 135 22.44 14.96 5.18
N LEU A 136 23.16 14.73 4.09
CA LEU A 136 22.67 14.99 2.74
C LEU A 136 21.86 13.80 2.20
N LEU A 137 22.36 12.58 2.34
CA LEU A 137 21.71 11.41 1.74
C LEU A 137 20.29 11.17 2.28
N PRO A 138 19.98 11.31 3.57
CA PRO A 138 18.60 11.20 4.05
C PRO A 138 17.65 12.26 3.43
N ILE A 139 18.14 13.48 3.21
CA ILE A 139 17.36 14.54 2.54
C ILE A 139 17.10 14.17 1.07
N VAL A 140 18.11 13.63 0.39
CA VAL A 140 17.98 13.17 -1.00
C VAL A 140 16.97 12.03 -1.09
N ASP A 141 17.05 11.04 -0.20
CA ASP A 141 16.12 9.90 -0.16
C ASP A 141 14.69 10.35 0.07
N ASP A 142 14.46 11.26 1.04
CA ASP A 142 13.13 11.79 1.36
C ASP A 142 12.54 12.52 0.14
N LEU A 143 13.30 13.42 -0.47
CA LEU A 143 12.84 14.21 -1.62
C LEU A 143 12.63 13.37 -2.89
N LEU A 144 13.50 12.39 -3.14
CA LEU A 144 13.34 11.47 -4.26
C LEU A 144 12.16 10.53 -4.05
N THR A 145 11.95 10.03 -2.82
CA THR A 145 10.76 9.24 -2.48
C THR A 145 9.49 10.02 -2.76
N ASP A 146 9.44 11.29 -2.34
CA ASP A 146 8.33 12.20 -2.63
C ASP A 146 8.14 12.44 -4.12
N TRP A 147 9.25 12.66 -4.83
CA TRP A 147 9.19 12.91 -6.27
C TRP A 147 8.71 11.67 -7.03
N PHE A 148 9.26 10.50 -6.73
CA PHE A 148 8.84 9.24 -7.35
C PHE A 148 7.38 8.89 -7.04
N ALA A 149 6.91 9.13 -5.82
CA ALA A 149 5.51 8.93 -5.46
C ALA A 149 4.54 9.78 -6.31
N GLN A 150 4.96 11.01 -6.68
CA GLN A 150 4.17 11.91 -7.52
C GLN A 150 4.35 11.65 -9.03
N HIS A 151 5.46 11.01 -9.44
CA HIS A 151 5.85 10.79 -10.83
C HIS A 151 5.95 9.32 -11.20
N ALA A 152 5.41 8.44 -10.39
CA ALA A 152 5.40 6.98 -10.62
C ALA A 152 4.85 6.58 -12.02
N ALA A 153 4.13 7.48 -12.68
CA ALA A 153 3.55 7.28 -14.00
C ALA A 153 4.56 7.14 -15.17
N ALA A 154 5.87 7.25 -14.92
CA ALA A 154 6.85 7.31 -16.02
C ALA A 154 7.90 6.18 -16.07
N GLN A 155 7.91 5.21 -15.15
CA GLN A 155 9.11 4.37 -14.98
C GLN A 155 9.02 2.87 -15.27
N VAL A 156 7.87 2.27 -15.41
CA VAL A 156 7.78 0.86 -15.87
C VAL A 156 6.59 0.76 -16.80
N GLY A 157 6.85 0.52 -18.08
CA GLY A 157 5.81 0.28 -19.05
C GLY A 157 5.15 -1.07 -18.85
N VAL A 158 4.35 -1.19 -17.81
CA VAL A 158 3.45 -2.33 -17.68
C VAL A 158 2.20 -2.04 -18.50
N THR A 159 1.93 -2.86 -19.50
CA THR A 159 0.68 -2.82 -20.24
C THR A 159 -0.20 -3.95 -19.78
N VAL A 160 -1.43 -3.63 -19.42
CA VAL A 160 -2.46 -4.61 -19.05
C VAL A 160 -3.52 -4.64 -20.14
N LEU A 161 -3.75 -5.80 -20.70
CA LEU A 161 -4.76 -6.07 -21.71
C LEU A 161 -5.78 -7.06 -21.14
N GLY A 162 -7.07 -6.77 -21.23
CA GLY A 162 -8.09 -7.69 -20.72
C GLY A 162 -9.50 -7.15 -20.89
N HIS A 163 -10.48 -7.89 -20.41
CA HIS A 163 -11.88 -7.47 -20.40
C HIS A 163 -12.21 -6.72 -19.11
N ARG A 164 -12.94 -5.61 -19.22
CA ARG A 164 -13.27 -4.70 -18.12
C ARG A 164 -13.87 -5.41 -16.90
N PHE A 165 -14.76 -6.37 -17.12
CA PHE A 165 -15.48 -7.10 -16.08
C PHE A 165 -14.87 -8.48 -15.77
N ALA A 166 -13.71 -8.83 -16.34
CA ALA A 166 -13.04 -10.06 -15.97
C ALA A 166 -12.45 -9.93 -14.55
N PRO A 167 -12.72 -10.88 -13.63
CA PRO A 167 -12.19 -10.84 -12.26
C PRO A 167 -10.67 -10.71 -12.21
N LYS A 168 -9.97 -11.37 -13.11
CA LYS A 168 -8.50 -11.29 -13.23
C LYS A 168 -8.02 -9.89 -13.64
N SER A 169 -8.73 -9.23 -14.58
CA SER A 169 -8.40 -7.86 -14.98
C SER A 169 -8.54 -6.88 -13.81
N TYR A 170 -9.58 -7.06 -13.00
CA TYR A 170 -9.75 -6.26 -11.79
C TYR A 170 -8.60 -6.49 -10.80
N LEU A 171 -8.30 -7.73 -10.44
CA LEU A 171 -7.24 -8.08 -9.49
C LEU A 171 -5.87 -7.54 -9.92
N VAL A 172 -5.53 -7.70 -11.20
CA VAL A 172 -4.25 -7.19 -11.75
C VAL A 172 -4.18 -5.67 -11.64
N LYS A 173 -5.22 -4.95 -12.07
CA LYS A 173 -5.25 -3.48 -12.01
C LYS A 173 -5.22 -2.95 -10.58
N ASP A 174 -6.00 -3.55 -9.67
CA ASP A 174 -6.04 -3.17 -8.27
C ASP A 174 -4.67 -3.37 -7.60
N TYR A 175 -4.07 -4.54 -7.80
CA TYR A 175 -2.73 -4.84 -7.27
C TYR A 175 -1.67 -3.86 -7.78
N LEU A 176 -1.64 -3.57 -9.09
CA LEU A 176 -0.70 -2.61 -9.67
C LEU A 176 -0.90 -1.20 -9.12
N ALA A 177 -2.16 -0.75 -9.04
CA ALA A 177 -2.50 0.58 -8.52
C ALA A 177 -2.10 0.74 -7.04
N ARG A 178 -2.42 -0.24 -6.21
CA ARG A 178 -2.08 -0.23 -4.77
C ARG A 178 -0.60 -0.40 -4.51
N SER A 179 0.11 -1.12 -5.39
CA SER A 179 1.57 -1.23 -5.35
C SER A 179 2.29 -0.02 -5.97
N LEU A 180 1.55 1.02 -6.39
CA LEU A 180 2.05 2.21 -7.10
C LEU A 180 2.90 1.85 -8.34
N VAL A 181 2.55 0.75 -9.03
CA VAL A 181 3.13 0.36 -10.31
C VAL A 181 2.31 0.99 -11.44
N PRO A 182 2.88 1.92 -12.21
CA PRO A 182 2.17 2.53 -13.32
C PRO A 182 1.87 1.49 -14.41
N PHE A 183 0.68 1.56 -14.98
CA PHE A 183 0.32 0.70 -16.10
C PHE A 183 -0.59 1.41 -17.11
N THR A 184 -0.54 0.97 -18.36
CA THR A 184 -1.50 1.35 -19.40
C THR A 184 -2.54 0.24 -19.53
N TRP A 185 -3.82 0.61 -19.48
CA TRP A 185 -4.94 -0.33 -19.61
C TRP A 185 -5.52 -0.32 -21.02
N PHE A 186 -5.69 -1.51 -21.62
CA PHE A 186 -6.37 -1.74 -22.87
C PHE A 186 -7.57 -2.67 -22.67
N ASP A 187 -8.78 -2.15 -22.96
CA ASP A 187 -10.03 -2.87 -22.74
C ASP A 187 -10.47 -3.64 -24.00
N LEU A 188 -10.44 -4.95 -23.93
CA LEU A 188 -10.90 -5.83 -25.00
C LEU A 188 -12.43 -5.82 -25.20
N SER A 189 -13.19 -5.14 -24.35
CA SER A 189 -14.64 -5.06 -24.53
C SER A 189 -15.04 -4.13 -25.68
N ASP A 190 -14.35 -2.97 -25.80
CA ASP A 190 -14.77 -1.90 -26.70
C ASP A 190 -13.63 -1.19 -27.45
N ASP A 191 -12.34 -1.47 -27.15
CA ASP A 191 -11.20 -0.74 -27.70
C ASP A 191 -10.61 -1.42 -28.94
N PRO A 192 -10.65 -0.77 -30.12
CA PRO A 192 -10.03 -1.29 -31.34
C PRO A 192 -8.52 -1.48 -31.25
N GLU A 193 -7.80 -0.64 -30.46
CA GLU A 193 -6.36 -0.76 -30.25
C GLU A 193 -6.05 -2.00 -29.41
N ALA A 194 -6.88 -2.29 -28.39
CA ALA A 194 -6.78 -3.51 -27.60
C ALA A 194 -6.93 -4.76 -28.49
N HIS A 195 -7.89 -4.76 -29.40
CA HIS A 195 -8.08 -5.87 -30.35
C HIS A 195 -6.92 -6.01 -31.35
N ALA A 196 -6.31 -4.90 -31.77
CA ALA A 196 -5.13 -4.94 -32.62
C ALA A 196 -3.94 -5.57 -31.88
N LEU A 197 -3.69 -5.11 -30.66
CA LEU A 197 -2.63 -5.63 -29.78
C LEU A 197 -2.83 -7.13 -29.48
N ALA A 198 -4.06 -7.56 -29.19
CA ALA A 198 -4.37 -8.98 -28.96
C ALA A 198 -4.05 -9.86 -30.18
N ARG A 199 -4.32 -9.38 -31.41
CA ARG A 199 -3.97 -10.08 -32.65
C ARG A 199 -2.47 -10.15 -32.87
N ASP A 200 -1.75 -9.05 -32.62
CA ASP A 200 -0.29 -8.98 -32.78
C ASP A 200 0.42 -9.95 -31.81
N LEU A 201 -0.15 -10.14 -30.63
CA LEU A 201 0.30 -11.10 -29.62
C LEU A 201 -0.19 -12.53 -29.86
N ASN A 202 -1.02 -12.77 -30.89
CA ASN A 202 -1.66 -14.07 -31.17
C ASN A 202 -2.44 -14.64 -29.99
N LEU A 203 -3.13 -13.79 -29.22
CA LEU A 203 -3.92 -14.25 -28.08
C LEU A 203 -5.16 -15.04 -28.54
N PRO A 204 -5.61 -16.06 -27.76
CA PRO A 204 -6.84 -16.79 -28.03
C PRO A 204 -8.07 -15.87 -27.90
N ASN A 205 -9.23 -16.35 -28.33
CA ASN A 205 -10.52 -15.67 -28.11
C ASN A 205 -11.47 -16.59 -27.33
N PRO A 206 -11.91 -16.23 -26.11
CA PRO A 206 -11.59 -14.98 -25.39
C PRO A 206 -10.11 -14.92 -24.97
N ALA A 207 -9.57 -13.71 -25.02
CA ALA A 207 -8.19 -13.48 -24.60
C ALA A 207 -8.09 -13.46 -23.06
N PRO A 208 -7.04 -14.07 -22.48
CA PRO A 208 -6.76 -13.97 -21.05
C PRO A 208 -6.35 -12.55 -20.67
N THR A 209 -6.48 -12.19 -19.38
CA THR A 209 -5.86 -10.97 -18.86
C THR A 209 -4.36 -11.09 -19.04
N THR A 210 -3.79 -10.20 -19.84
CA THR A 210 -2.38 -10.26 -20.22
C THR A 210 -1.63 -9.05 -19.66
N VAL A 211 -0.52 -9.31 -18.98
CA VAL A 211 0.38 -8.28 -18.46
C VAL A 211 1.67 -8.34 -19.27
N LEU A 212 1.97 -7.23 -19.97
CA LEU A 212 3.18 -7.09 -20.78
C LEU A 212 4.17 -6.18 -20.08
N PHE A 213 5.43 -6.57 -20.09
CA PHE A 213 6.54 -5.79 -19.55
C PHE A 213 7.38 -5.22 -20.68
N ASP A 214 8.04 -4.08 -20.46
CA ASP A 214 8.92 -3.42 -21.45
C ASP A 214 10.08 -4.30 -21.92
N ASP A 215 10.49 -5.28 -21.10
CA ASP A 215 11.53 -6.23 -21.46
C ASP A 215 11.06 -7.37 -22.38
N GLY A 216 9.79 -7.33 -22.79
CA GLY A 216 9.17 -8.33 -23.69
C GLY A 216 8.60 -9.56 -22.98
N ARG A 217 8.70 -9.66 -21.66
CA ARG A 217 7.99 -10.71 -20.90
C ARG A 217 6.49 -10.47 -20.92
N ALA A 218 5.72 -11.55 -20.92
CA ALA A 218 4.27 -11.52 -20.78
C ALA A 218 3.80 -12.53 -19.73
N LEU A 219 2.79 -12.15 -18.95
CA LEU A 219 2.06 -13.04 -18.07
C LEU A 219 0.60 -13.13 -18.54
N TYR A 220 0.05 -14.32 -18.49
CA TYR A 220 -1.33 -14.61 -18.93
C TYR A 220 -2.15 -15.09 -17.74
N ASP A 221 -3.25 -14.41 -17.43
CA ASP A 221 -4.09 -14.63 -16.25
C ASP A 221 -3.29 -14.79 -14.93
N PRO A 222 -2.30 -13.89 -14.67
CA PRO A 222 -1.40 -14.08 -13.55
C PRO A 222 -2.15 -14.09 -12.21
N THR A 223 -1.64 -14.88 -11.28
CA THR A 223 -1.94 -14.73 -9.86
C THR A 223 -1.24 -13.47 -9.30
N VAL A 224 -1.71 -12.97 -8.16
CA VAL A 224 -1.04 -11.85 -7.47
C VAL A 224 0.41 -12.22 -7.11
N ALA A 225 0.66 -13.48 -6.71
CA ALA A 225 2.00 -13.97 -6.39
C ALA A 225 2.94 -13.96 -7.61
N GLU A 226 2.48 -14.42 -8.78
CA GLU A 226 3.26 -14.38 -10.01
C GLU A 226 3.55 -12.93 -10.45
N LEU A 227 2.57 -12.05 -10.33
CA LEU A 227 2.72 -10.64 -10.65
C LEU A 227 3.71 -9.95 -9.69
N ALA A 228 3.58 -10.19 -8.39
CA ALA A 228 4.50 -9.69 -7.37
C ALA A 228 5.95 -10.13 -7.62
N ALA A 229 6.15 -11.42 -7.95
CA ALA A 229 7.45 -11.96 -8.27
C ALA A 229 8.04 -11.33 -9.54
N ALA A 230 7.24 -11.21 -10.61
CA ALA A 230 7.68 -10.63 -11.88
C ALA A 230 8.07 -9.14 -11.75
N LEU A 231 7.43 -8.41 -10.83
CA LEU A 231 7.69 -7.00 -10.51
C LEU A 231 8.80 -6.82 -9.48
N GLY A 232 9.31 -7.90 -8.86
CA GLY A 232 10.31 -7.82 -7.77
C GLY A 232 9.76 -7.20 -6.48
N LEU A 233 8.43 -7.28 -6.26
CA LEU A 233 7.76 -6.72 -5.10
C LEU A 233 7.76 -7.65 -3.89
N THR A 234 8.05 -8.93 -4.09
CA THR A 234 8.14 -9.95 -3.03
C THR A 234 9.51 -10.61 -3.01
N GLN A 235 9.88 -11.12 -1.86
CA GLN A 235 11.07 -11.97 -1.68
C GLN A 235 10.71 -13.17 -0.80
N GLU A 236 11.52 -14.23 -0.87
CA GLU A 236 11.41 -15.36 0.04
C GLU A 236 12.13 -15.02 1.36
N ALA A 237 11.62 -15.58 2.46
CA ALA A 237 12.31 -15.52 3.74
C ALA A 237 13.67 -16.26 3.65
N THR A 238 14.74 -15.58 4.02
CA THR A 238 16.12 -16.08 3.79
C THR A 238 16.74 -16.73 5.03
N ARG A 239 16.18 -16.48 6.22
CA ARG A 239 16.72 -16.98 7.49
C ARG A 239 15.93 -18.20 7.99
N ASP A 240 16.62 -19.12 8.62
CA ASP A 240 15.98 -20.27 9.27
C ASP A 240 15.10 -19.83 10.46
N ARG A 241 15.46 -18.73 11.14
CA ARG A 241 14.72 -18.17 12.26
C ARG A 241 14.95 -16.66 12.36
N TYR A 242 13.87 -15.93 12.64
CA TYR A 242 13.85 -14.49 12.90
C TYR A 242 13.66 -14.21 14.40
N ASP A 243 14.03 -13.01 14.84
CA ASP A 243 13.65 -12.52 16.16
C ASP A 243 12.16 -12.18 16.17
N LEU A 244 11.65 -11.60 15.08
CA LEU A 244 10.26 -11.20 14.93
C LEU A 244 9.71 -11.57 13.55
N VAL A 245 8.60 -12.33 13.53
CA VAL A 245 7.75 -12.52 12.35
C VAL A 245 6.51 -11.65 12.51
N VAL A 246 6.27 -10.73 11.59
CA VAL A 246 5.08 -9.89 11.54
C VAL A 246 4.14 -10.46 10.49
N VAL A 247 2.90 -10.78 10.87
CA VAL A 247 1.87 -11.24 9.94
C VAL A 247 0.87 -10.11 9.70
N GLY A 248 0.89 -9.57 8.48
CA GLY A 248 0.14 -8.41 8.05
C GLY A 248 0.99 -7.15 7.93
N GLY A 249 1.00 -6.56 6.74
CA GLY A 249 1.75 -5.35 6.36
C GLY A 249 0.92 -4.06 6.40
N GLY A 250 -0.14 -4.03 7.23
CA GLY A 250 -0.90 -2.81 7.52
C GLY A 250 -0.11 -1.83 8.42
N PRO A 251 -0.71 -0.71 8.86
CA PRO A 251 -0.02 0.31 9.67
C PRO A 251 0.62 -0.22 10.95
N ALA A 252 -0.03 -1.18 11.62
CA ALA A 252 0.52 -1.80 12.84
C ALA A 252 1.76 -2.67 12.52
N GLY A 253 1.66 -3.50 11.48
CA GLY A 253 2.77 -4.37 11.07
C GLY A 253 3.95 -3.59 10.49
N LEU A 254 3.70 -2.59 9.66
CA LEU A 254 4.75 -1.69 9.14
C LEU A 254 5.48 -0.95 10.27
N ALA A 255 4.73 -0.43 11.25
CA ALA A 255 5.32 0.20 12.42
C ALA A 255 6.18 -0.79 13.21
N ALA A 256 5.65 -1.97 13.53
CA ALA A 256 6.39 -2.99 14.25
C ALA A 256 7.66 -3.43 13.50
N ALA A 257 7.59 -3.56 12.17
CA ALA A 257 8.74 -3.90 11.35
C ALA A 257 9.85 -2.82 11.42
N VAL A 258 9.46 -1.55 11.31
CA VAL A 258 10.40 -0.42 11.42
C VAL A 258 11.03 -0.36 12.83
N TYR A 259 10.21 -0.39 13.88
CA TYR A 259 10.69 -0.31 15.26
C TYR A 259 11.57 -1.52 15.62
N GLY A 260 11.15 -2.74 15.28
CA GLY A 260 11.92 -3.95 15.56
C GLY A 260 13.29 -3.94 14.86
N ALA A 261 13.34 -3.51 13.60
CA ALA A 261 14.60 -3.36 12.89
C ALA A 261 15.50 -2.25 13.47
N CYS A 262 14.92 -1.14 13.96
CA CYS A 262 15.67 -0.08 14.66
C CYS A 262 16.28 -0.58 15.99
N GLU A 263 15.63 -1.53 16.67
CA GLU A 263 16.14 -2.19 17.88
C GLU A 263 17.13 -3.32 17.57
N GLY A 264 17.45 -3.54 16.29
CA GLY A 264 18.44 -4.53 15.85
C GLY A 264 17.90 -5.96 15.71
N MET A 265 16.59 -6.15 15.77
CA MET A 265 15.96 -7.45 15.54
C MET A 265 16.04 -7.84 14.06
N SER A 266 16.20 -9.14 13.80
CA SER A 266 15.93 -9.69 12.48
C SER A 266 14.42 -9.82 12.29
N VAL A 267 13.88 -9.06 11.31
CA VAL A 267 12.42 -8.96 11.09
C VAL A 267 12.05 -9.43 9.69
N VAL A 268 10.99 -10.23 9.61
CA VAL A 268 10.32 -10.56 8.34
C VAL A 268 8.84 -10.20 8.45
N VAL A 269 8.29 -9.62 7.38
CA VAL A 269 6.85 -9.35 7.25
C VAL A 269 6.26 -10.31 6.23
N VAL A 270 5.18 -10.98 6.60
CA VAL A 270 4.34 -11.80 5.73
C VAL A 270 3.07 -11.02 5.45
N GLU A 271 2.81 -10.69 4.18
CA GLU A 271 1.67 -9.91 3.73
C GLU A 271 0.92 -10.65 2.62
N ASP A 272 -0.38 -10.78 2.76
CA ASP A 272 -1.22 -11.54 1.82
C ASP A 272 -1.49 -10.79 0.50
N ASP A 273 -1.39 -9.47 0.52
CA ASP A 273 -1.74 -8.63 -0.61
C ASP A 273 -0.70 -7.49 -0.80
N CYS A 274 -1.13 -6.25 -0.67
CA CYS A 274 -0.32 -5.06 -0.84
C CYS A 274 0.07 -4.41 0.49
N PRO A 275 1.22 -3.76 0.58
CA PRO A 275 1.60 -3.02 1.77
C PRO A 275 0.58 -1.93 2.11
N GLY A 276 0.36 -1.72 3.41
CA GLY A 276 -0.55 -0.72 3.94
C GLY A 276 -1.94 -1.25 4.32
N GLY A 277 -2.31 -2.48 3.91
CA GLY A 277 -3.59 -3.10 4.22
C GLY A 277 -4.76 -2.17 3.90
N GLN A 278 -5.77 -2.09 4.78
CA GLN A 278 -6.94 -1.23 4.60
C GLN A 278 -6.61 0.28 4.59
N ALA A 279 -5.53 0.70 5.24
CA ALA A 279 -5.09 2.08 5.16
C ALA A 279 -4.57 2.44 3.76
N GLY A 280 -3.92 1.49 3.08
CA GLY A 280 -3.35 1.68 1.73
C GLY A 280 -4.37 2.05 0.66
N ILE A 281 -5.63 1.62 0.80
CA ILE A 281 -6.72 1.96 -0.14
C ILE A 281 -7.40 3.30 0.17
N THR A 282 -7.10 3.92 1.30
CA THR A 282 -7.70 5.20 1.69
C THR A 282 -7.17 6.33 0.80
N THR A 283 -8.07 7.05 0.13
CA THR A 283 -7.69 8.10 -0.82
C THR A 283 -7.04 9.30 -0.15
N ARG A 284 -7.46 9.62 1.09
CA ARG A 284 -6.95 10.77 1.83
C ARG A 284 -6.94 10.53 3.34
N VAL A 285 -5.81 10.81 3.94
CA VAL A 285 -5.55 10.75 5.38
C VAL A 285 -5.14 12.14 5.84
N ASP A 286 -6.05 12.86 6.52
CA ASP A 286 -5.82 14.22 7.01
C ASP A 286 -5.42 14.28 8.48
N ASN A 287 -5.61 13.18 9.22
CA ASN A 287 -5.43 13.11 10.66
C ASN A 287 -4.18 12.33 11.11
N TYR A 288 -3.21 12.14 10.22
CA TYR A 288 -1.94 11.53 10.56
C TYR A 288 -0.89 12.62 10.84
N LEU A 289 -0.31 12.59 12.04
CA LEU A 289 0.63 13.61 12.51
C LEU A 289 1.88 13.66 11.62
N GLY A 290 2.34 14.88 11.31
CA GLY A 290 3.53 15.13 10.50
C GLY A 290 3.24 15.43 9.02
N PHE A 291 1.99 15.31 8.57
CA PHE A 291 1.57 15.57 7.20
C PHE A 291 0.52 16.68 7.14
N PRO A 292 0.92 17.96 7.19
CA PRO A 292 -0.01 19.10 7.29
C PRO A 292 -0.92 19.25 6.06
N ALA A 293 -0.50 18.76 4.90
CA ALA A 293 -1.31 18.74 3.68
C ALA A 293 -2.17 17.46 3.52
N GLY A 294 -2.11 16.54 4.50
CA GLY A 294 -2.60 15.17 4.35
C GLY A 294 -1.72 14.35 3.40
N LEU A 295 -2.05 13.08 3.25
CA LEU A 295 -1.42 12.18 2.29
C LEU A 295 -2.42 11.10 1.87
N SER A 296 -2.15 10.37 0.77
CA SER A 296 -2.91 9.17 0.45
C SER A 296 -2.47 7.99 1.33
N GLY A 297 -3.35 7.01 1.49
CA GLY A 297 -2.99 5.77 2.20
C GLY A 297 -1.89 4.99 1.48
N ALA A 298 -1.89 5.03 0.14
CA ALA A 298 -0.85 4.41 -0.68
C ALA A 298 0.52 5.08 -0.45
N ASP A 299 0.59 6.42 -0.41
CA ASP A 299 1.84 7.14 -0.09
C ASP A 299 2.33 6.81 1.32
N PHE A 300 1.42 6.75 2.31
CA PHE A 300 1.75 6.33 3.67
C PHE A 300 2.40 4.94 3.67
N ALA A 301 1.75 3.97 3.04
CA ALA A 301 2.22 2.58 2.97
C ALA A 301 3.58 2.46 2.27
N HIS A 302 3.75 3.15 1.15
CA HIS A 302 4.99 3.13 0.37
C HIS A 302 6.18 3.70 1.14
N ARG A 303 6.00 4.84 1.83
CA ARG A 303 7.03 5.46 2.68
C ARG A 303 7.42 4.54 3.83
N ALA A 304 6.45 3.94 4.52
CA ALA A 304 6.70 3.02 5.61
C ALA A 304 7.41 1.74 5.14
N LEU A 305 7.01 1.18 3.98
CA LEU A 305 7.68 0.03 3.37
C LEU A 305 9.13 0.35 2.97
N ALA A 306 9.36 1.50 2.32
CA ALA A 306 10.70 1.94 1.95
C ALA A 306 11.60 2.09 3.18
N GLN A 307 11.05 2.66 4.28
CA GLN A 307 11.75 2.78 5.55
C GLN A 307 12.10 1.41 6.14
N ALA A 308 11.16 0.45 6.16
CA ALA A 308 11.37 -0.90 6.65
C ALA A 308 12.45 -1.64 5.84
N LYS A 309 12.38 -1.59 4.51
CA LYS A 309 13.37 -2.21 3.61
C LYS A 309 14.76 -1.61 3.80
N ARG A 310 14.89 -0.29 3.94
CA ARG A 310 16.17 0.39 4.22
C ARG A 310 16.81 -0.08 5.53
N LEU A 311 15.99 -0.42 6.52
CA LEU A 311 16.44 -0.97 7.80
C LEU A 311 16.72 -2.48 7.77
N GLY A 312 16.60 -3.13 6.62
CA GLY A 312 16.92 -4.54 6.43
C GLY A 312 15.77 -5.51 6.75
N VAL A 313 14.54 -5.02 6.84
CA VAL A 313 13.36 -5.88 6.99
C VAL A 313 13.15 -6.69 5.72
N GLU A 314 12.98 -8.00 5.86
CA GLU A 314 12.58 -8.88 4.75
C GLU A 314 11.07 -8.81 4.54
N TRP A 315 10.64 -8.74 3.28
CA TRP A 315 9.25 -8.52 2.91
C TRP A 315 8.74 -9.64 1.98
N CYS A 316 7.87 -10.50 2.51
CA CYS A 316 7.22 -11.60 1.80
C CYS A 316 5.78 -11.20 1.46
N SER A 317 5.56 -10.64 0.27
CA SER A 317 4.24 -10.22 -0.24
C SER A 317 3.55 -11.35 -1.00
N ALA A 318 2.23 -11.27 -1.11
CA ALA A 318 1.39 -12.29 -1.74
C ALA A 318 1.57 -13.69 -1.13
N LYS A 319 1.67 -13.74 0.21
CA LYS A 319 1.79 -14.95 1.03
C LYS A 319 0.75 -14.93 2.13
N VAL A 320 -0.16 -15.87 2.13
CA VAL A 320 -1.23 -15.98 3.12
C VAL A 320 -0.78 -16.85 4.29
N ALA A 321 -0.84 -16.30 5.51
CA ALA A 321 -0.66 -17.10 6.71
C ALA A 321 -1.91 -17.96 6.95
N THR A 322 -1.74 -19.27 7.08
CA THR A 322 -2.81 -20.26 7.20
C THR A 322 -2.87 -20.93 8.56
N GLY A 323 -1.85 -20.75 9.40
CA GLY A 323 -1.81 -21.33 10.73
C GLY A 323 -0.60 -20.86 11.54
N LEU A 324 -0.69 -21.04 12.84
CA LEU A 324 0.36 -20.72 13.81
C LEU A 324 0.57 -21.93 14.72
N LEU A 325 1.80 -22.44 14.77
CA LEU A 325 2.20 -23.54 15.65
C LEU A 325 3.17 -22.98 16.71
N PRO A 326 2.75 -22.88 17.97
CA PRO A 326 3.65 -22.57 19.07
C PRO A 326 4.69 -23.69 19.27
N LEU A 327 5.95 -23.30 19.46
CA LEU A 327 7.06 -24.19 19.74
C LEU A 327 7.80 -23.70 20.98
N LYS A 328 8.61 -24.54 21.62
CA LYS A 328 9.45 -24.12 22.75
C LYS A 328 10.45 -23.04 22.30
N GLY A 329 10.29 -21.82 22.80
CA GLY A 329 11.17 -20.68 22.53
C GLY A 329 11.14 -20.17 21.07
N ALA A 330 10.12 -20.56 20.28
CA ALA A 330 9.87 -20.08 18.94
C ALA A 330 8.43 -20.37 18.50
N HIS A 331 8.04 -19.85 17.33
CA HIS A 331 6.72 -20.09 16.74
C HIS A 331 6.88 -20.27 15.24
N ARG A 332 6.06 -21.15 14.65
CA ARG A 332 6.06 -21.40 13.21
C ARG A 332 4.79 -20.87 12.59
N VAL A 333 4.90 -19.96 11.66
CA VAL A 333 3.81 -19.47 10.81
C VAL A 333 3.76 -20.34 9.56
N LEU A 334 2.60 -20.92 9.29
CA LEU A 334 2.33 -21.74 8.09
C LEU A 334 1.84 -20.82 6.98
N LEU A 335 2.29 -21.06 5.75
CA LEU A 335 1.90 -20.30 4.57
C LEU A 335 1.09 -21.15 3.59
N ASP A 336 0.30 -20.49 2.75
CA ASP A 336 -0.58 -21.13 1.74
C ASP A 336 0.18 -21.89 0.65
N ASP A 337 1.46 -21.55 0.41
CA ASP A 337 2.34 -22.27 -0.53
C ASP A 337 3.03 -23.52 0.10
N GLY A 338 2.66 -23.89 1.32
CA GLY A 338 3.23 -25.00 2.08
C GLY A 338 4.58 -24.69 2.75
N LYS A 339 5.11 -23.47 2.59
CA LYS A 339 6.32 -23.04 3.29
C LYS A 339 5.99 -22.60 4.71
N THR A 340 7.03 -22.38 5.50
CA THR A 340 6.89 -21.92 6.88
C THR A 340 7.94 -20.88 7.19
N VAL A 341 7.57 -19.96 8.09
CA VAL A 341 8.49 -18.94 8.63
C VAL A 341 8.54 -19.11 10.16
N VAL A 342 9.74 -19.14 10.70
CA VAL A 342 9.96 -19.35 12.14
C VAL A 342 10.45 -18.07 12.81
N GLY A 343 9.79 -17.66 13.90
CA GLY A 343 10.18 -16.52 14.70
C GLY A 343 10.31 -16.85 16.18
N ARG A 344 11.20 -16.17 16.90
CA ARG A 344 11.24 -16.22 18.37
C ARG A 344 10.00 -15.55 18.96
N ALA A 345 9.52 -14.50 18.29
CA ALA A 345 8.23 -13.86 18.56
C ALA A 345 7.44 -13.72 17.26
N VAL A 346 6.10 -13.71 17.38
CA VAL A 346 5.18 -13.47 16.27
C VAL A 346 4.25 -12.31 16.63
N LEU A 347 4.06 -11.37 15.70
CA LEU A 347 3.07 -10.32 15.82
C LEU A 347 1.93 -10.55 14.82
N ILE A 348 0.72 -10.75 15.33
CA ILE A 348 -0.52 -10.79 14.55
C ILE A 348 -0.95 -9.35 14.29
N ALA A 349 -0.80 -8.88 13.05
CA ALA A 349 -1.14 -7.53 12.61
C ALA A 349 -2.05 -7.54 11.37
N THR A 350 -2.81 -8.63 11.19
CA THR A 350 -3.64 -8.95 10.02
C THR A 350 -4.85 -8.03 9.85
N GLY A 351 -5.16 -7.20 10.86
CA GLY A 351 -6.20 -6.18 10.77
C GLY A 351 -7.60 -6.76 10.64
N MET A 352 -8.38 -6.16 9.74
CA MET A 352 -9.78 -6.53 9.48
C MET A 352 -9.99 -6.75 7.99
N THR A 353 -10.98 -7.59 7.65
CA THR A 353 -11.44 -7.80 6.28
C THR A 353 -12.92 -7.42 6.15
N TRP A 354 -13.37 -7.19 4.94
CA TRP A 354 -14.77 -6.90 4.67
C TRP A 354 -15.64 -8.12 4.94
N ARG A 355 -16.78 -7.88 5.59
CA ARG A 355 -17.82 -8.90 5.75
C ARG A 355 -18.36 -9.25 4.37
N LYS A 356 -18.31 -10.54 4.02
CA LYS A 356 -18.83 -11.03 2.75
C LYS A 356 -20.36 -11.06 2.76
N LEU A 357 -20.94 -10.80 1.60
CA LEU A 357 -22.37 -10.93 1.36
C LEU A 357 -22.67 -12.40 1.09
N ASP A 358 -23.49 -13.01 1.94
CA ASP A 358 -23.89 -14.42 1.85
C ASP A 358 -25.28 -14.53 1.21
N VAL A 359 -25.30 -14.38 -0.13
CA VAL A 359 -26.53 -14.49 -0.92
C VAL A 359 -26.24 -15.23 -2.24
N PRO A 360 -27.25 -15.89 -2.85
CA PRO A 360 -27.08 -16.56 -4.14
C PRO A 360 -26.46 -15.64 -5.21
N GLY A 361 -25.46 -16.13 -5.92
CA GLY A 361 -24.74 -15.43 -6.98
C GLY A 361 -23.64 -14.48 -6.51
N ALA A 362 -23.45 -14.26 -5.19
CA ALA A 362 -22.45 -13.33 -4.71
C ALA A 362 -21.01 -13.80 -5.00
N GLU A 363 -20.68 -15.07 -4.72
CA GLU A 363 -19.33 -15.60 -4.92
C GLU A 363 -18.90 -15.61 -6.38
N ASP A 364 -19.82 -15.97 -7.30
CA ASP A 364 -19.53 -16.06 -8.74
C ASP A 364 -19.28 -14.69 -9.40
N LEU A 365 -19.75 -13.61 -8.76
CA LEU A 365 -19.69 -12.26 -9.29
C LEU A 365 -18.68 -11.35 -8.57
N VAL A 366 -17.90 -11.90 -7.61
CA VAL A 366 -16.81 -11.15 -6.96
C VAL A 366 -15.80 -10.69 -8.02
N ASN A 367 -15.46 -9.40 -7.99
CA ASN A 367 -14.60 -8.72 -8.97
C ASN A 367 -15.14 -8.72 -10.41
N ALA A 368 -16.36 -9.22 -10.61
CA ALA A 368 -17.10 -9.17 -11.87
C ALA A 368 -18.40 -8.33 -11.75
N GLY A 369 -18.31 -7.24 -11.01
CA GLY A 369 -19.42 -6.33 -10.70
C GLY A 369 -19.83 -6.32 -9.23
N VAL A 370 -19.32 -7.25 -8.40
CA VAL A 370 -19.48 -7.23 -6.94
C VAL A 370 -18.13 -6.94 -6.29
N TYR A 371 -18.06 -5.86 -5.54
CA TYR A 371 -16.84 -5.33 -4.95
C TYR A 371 -17.00 -5.12 -3.45
N TYR A 372 -15.92 -5.36 -2.69
CA TYR A 372 -15.85 -5.11 -1.25
C TYR A 372 -14.93 -3.93 -0.97
N GLY A 373 -15.48 -2.88 -0.38
CA GLY A 373 -14.81 -1.59 -0.26
C GLY A 373 -15.21 -0.63 -1.39
N ALA A 374 -14.67 0.57 -1.37
CA ALA A 374 -14.86 1.58 -2.41
C ALA A 374 -13.69 2.54 -2.44
N SER A 375 -13.13 2.79 -3.62
CA SER A 375 -12.03 3.72 -3.84
C SER A 375 -12.40 4.84 -4.81
N ALA A 376 -11.65 5.94 -4.79
CA ALA A 376 -11.86 7.03 -5.75
C ALA A 376 -11.56 6.62 -7.21
N ALA A 377 -10.68 5.63 -7.41
CA ALA A 377 -10.39 5.10 -8.74
C ALA A 377 -11.60 4.34 -9.30
N GLU A 378 -12.27 3.54 -8.46
CA GLU A 378 -13.51 2.84 -8.80
C GLU A 378 -14.66 3.81 -9.07
N ALA A 379 -14.78 4.89 -8.27
CA ALA A 379 -15.78 5.91 -8.50
C ALA A 379 -15.63 6.58 -9.88
N LYS A 380 -14.40 6.85 -10.31
CA LYS A 380 -14.12 7.37 -11.66
C LYS A 380 -14.37 6.33 -12.75
N ALA A 381 -14.05 5.06 -12.49
CA ALA A 381 -14.26 3.97 -13.44
C ALA A 381 -15.74 3.66 -13.65
N ALA A 382 -16.60 3.97 -12.69
CA ALA A 382 -18.05 3.82 -12.75
C ALA A 382 -18.78 4.97 -13.46
N ALA A 383 -18.06 5.80 -14.25
CA ALA A 383 -18.66 6.89 -15.00
C ALA A 383 -19.78 6.37 -15.92
N ASP A 384 -20.93 7.06 -15.89
CA ASP A 384 -22.14 6.75 -16.67
C ASP A 384 -22.79 5.37 -16.38
N GLU A 385 -22.43 4.72 -15.26
CA GLU A 385 -23.00 3.45 -14.82
C GLU A 385 -24.10 3.61 -13.75
N ASP A 386 -24.92 2.56 -13.60
CA ASP A 386 -25.87 2.42 -12.49
C ASP A 386 -25.17 1.61 -11.38
N VAL A 387 -24.91 2.27 -10.26
CA VAL A 387 -24.16 1.75 -9.11
C VAL A 387 -25.11 1.46 -7.94
N ILE A 388 -24.93 0.33 -7.30
CA ILE A 388 -25.58 0.04 -6.02
C ILE A 388 -24.52 0.01 -4.92
N VAL A 389 -24.79 0.68 -3.81
CA VAL A 389 -23.98 0.63 -2.58
C VAL A 389 -24.85 0.04 -1.48
N VAL A 390 -24.36 -0.96 -0.77
CA VAL A 390 -25.07 -1.56 0.36
C VAL A 390 -24.31 -1.38 1.67
N GLY A 391 -24.98 -0.84 2.69
CA GLY A 391 -24.41 -0.62 4.02
C GLY A 391 -25.11 0.48 4.81
N ASP A 392 -25.01 0.40 6.14
CA ASP A 392 -25.78 1.21 7.09
C ASP A 392 -24.94 2.31 7.78
N GLY A 393 -23.66 2.47 7.41
CA GLY A 393 -22.74 3.38 8.09
C GLY A 393 -22.19 4.51 7.22
N ASP A 394 -21.47 5.44 7.85
CA ASP A 394 -20.82 6.58 7.22
C ASP A 394 -19.90 6.20 6.03
N THR A 395 -19.30 5.02 6.07
CA THR A 395 -18.47 4.51 4.97
C THR A 395 -19.30 4.28 3.70
N ALA A 396 -20.50 3.70 3.84
CA ALA A 396 -21.41 3.48 2.71
C ALA A 396 -21.97 4.79 2.16
N ALA A 397 -22.33 5.73 3.04
CA ALA A 397 -22.78 7.05 2.63
C ALA A 397 -21.69 7.84 1.91
N ALA A 398 -20.48 7.85 2.42
CA ALA A 398 -19.33 8.51 1.78
C ALA A 398 -19.01 7.90 0.41
N ALA A 399 -19.08 6.57 0.29
CA ALA A 399 -18.91 5.88 -0.99
C ALA A 399 -20.02 6.27 -1.98
N ALA A 400 -21.30 6.24 -1.55
CA ALA A 400 -22.42 6.63 -2.41
C ALA A 400 -22.27 8.08 -2.93
N LEU A 401 -21.85 9.01 -2.08
CA LEU A 401 -21.57 10.40 -2.46
C LEU A 401 -20.41 10.47 -3.48
N GLY A 402 -19.32 9.74 -3.24
CA GLY A 402 -18.19 9.69 -4.17
C GLY A 402 -18.55 9.10 -5.53
N PHE A 403 -19.34 8.03 -5.59
CA PHE A 403 -19.85 7.49 -6.85
C PHE A 403 -20.79 8.46 -7.56
N ALA A 404 -21.64 9.17 -6.82
CA ALA A 404 -22.61 10.10 -7.40
C ALA A 404 -21.97 11.31 -8.11
N GLU A 405 -20.69 11.58 -7.91
CA GLU A 405 -19.95 12.59 -8.69
C GLU A 405 -19.78 12.17 -10.15
N HIS A 406 -19.68 10.87 -10.44
CA HIS A 406 -19.34 10.33 -11.74
C HIS A 406 -20.42 9.42 -12.35
N ALA A 407 -21.04 8.56 -11.56
CA ALA A 407 -22.04 7.59 -11.97
C ALA A 407 -23.31 8.26 -12.53
N ARG A 408 -24.05 7.54 -13.38
CA ARG A 408 -25.36 7.95 -13.88
C ARG A 408 -26.38 7.99 -12.76
N SER A 409 -26.46 6.94 -11.96
CA SER A 409 -27.30 6.83 -10.78
C SER A 409 -26.61 6.01 -9.69
N VAL A 410 -26.93 6.29 -8.44
CA VAL A 410 -26.48 5.51 -7.28
C VAL A 410 -27.69 5.11 -6.45
N THR A 411 -27.82 3.83 -6.13
CA THR A 411 -28.80 3.34 -5.15
C THR A 411 -28.09 2.97 -3.87
N LEU A 412 -28.38 3.67 -2.77
CA LEU A 412 -27.89 3.30 -1.44
C LEU A 412 -28.93 2.41 -0.75
N VAL A 413 -28.56 1.17 -0.48
CA VAL A 413 -29.39 0.17 0.20
C VAL A 413 -29.01 0.14 1.67
N VAL A 414 -29.99 0.44 2.53
CA VAL A 414 -29.85 0.55 3.99
C VAL A 414 -30.82 -0.45 4.64
N ARG A 415 -30.29 -1.31 5.50
CA ARG A 415 -31.09 -2.35 6.17
C ARG A 415 -32.05 -1.76 7.20
N GLU A 416 -31.62 -0.69 7.87
CA GLU A 416 -32.44 0.02 8.84
C GLU A 416 -33.69 0.64 8.20
N PRO A 417 -34.81 0.74 8.91
CA PRO A 417 -36.07 1.23 8.35
C PRO A 417 -36.03 2.71 7.95
N THR A 418 -35.09 3.47 8.47
CA THR A 418 -34.88 4.88 8.13
C THR A 418 -33.38 5.23 8.21
N LEU A 419 -32.94 6.28 7.52
CA LEU A 419 -31.56 6.78 7.65
C LEU A 419 -31.25 7.27 9.07
N ALA A 420 -32.23 7.76 9.80
CA ALA A 420 -32.07 8.21 11.18
C ALA A 420 -31.83 7.03 12.17
N ALA A 421 -32.26 5.82 11.82
CA ALA A 421 -31.99 4.62 12.60
C ALA A 421 -30.66 3.95 12.23
N ALA A 422 -30.11 4.28 11.09
CA ALA A 422 -28.83 3.78 10.60
C ALA A 422 -27.64 4.41 11.34
N ALA A 423 -26.49 3.75 11.28
CA ALA A 423 -25.25 4.24 11.91
C ALA A 423 -24.56 5.35 11.08
N LEU A 424 -25.35 6.31 10.58
CA LEU A 424 -24.88 7.47 9.83
C LEU A 424 -24.81 8.72 10.70
N SER A 425 -23.80 9.55 10.47
CA SER A 425 -23.77 10.90 11.01
C SER A 425 -24.86 11.75 10.34
N GLU A 426 -25.42 12.74 11.07
CA GLU A 426 -26.42 13.66 10.54
C GLU A 426 -25.95 14.36 9.25
N LYS A 427 -24.66 14.67 9.18
CA LYS A 427 -24.03 15.28 7.99
C LYS A 427 -24.13 14.37 6.76
N HIS A 428 -23.81 13.08 6.90
CA HIS A 428 -23.87 12.14 5.77
C HIS A 428 -25.30 11.80 5.40
N ALA A 429 -26.21 11.64 6.38
CA ALA A 429 -27.61 11.41 6.12
C ALA A 429 -28.23 12.54 5.29
N ALA A 430 -28.05 13.80 5.71
CA ALA A 430 -28.53 14.97 4.97
C ALA A 430 -27.91 15.06 3.55
N ALA A 431 -26.61 14.87 3.43
CA ALA A 431 -25.94 14.94 2.13
C ALA A 431 -26.42 13.88 1.13
N VAL A 432 -26.70 12.67 1.61
CA VAL A 432 -27.24 11.57 0.77
C VAL A 432 -28.68 11.86 0.36
N GLU A 433 -29.54 12.34 1.28
CA GLU A 433 -30.94 12.68 0.99
C GLU A 433 -31.08 13.83 -0.02
N GLU A 434 -30.22 14.83 0.07
CA GLU A 434 -30.25 16.01 -0.81
C GLU A 434 -29.65 15.75 -2.20
N HIS A 435 -28.89 14.66 -2.38
CA HIS A 435 -28.15 14.42 -3.63
C HIS A 435 -29.03 13.85 -4.74
N LYS A 436 -29.16 14.57 -5.85
CA LYS A 436 -30.12 14.26 -6.95
C LYS A 436 -29.88 12.93 -7.66
N ARG A 437 -28.65 12.39 -7.63
CA ARG A 437 -28.28 11.12 -8.29
C ARG A 437 -28.34 9.93 -7.33
N ILE A 438 -28.62 10.16 -6.03
CA ILE A 438 -28.71 9.10 -5.03
C ILE A 438 -30.18 8.79 -4.75
N THR A 439 -30.53 7.51 -4.84
CA THR A 439 -31.81 6.98 -4.38
C THR A 439 -31.56 6.11 -3.17
N VAL A 440 -32.19 6.44 -2.03
CA VAL A 440 -32.06 5.65 -0.81
C VAL A 440 -33.16 4.61 -0.73
N ARG A 441 -32.83 3.37 -0.39
CA ARG A 441 -33.72 2.25 -0.13
C ARG A 441 -33.52 1.76 1.30
N CYS A 442 -34.27 2.33 2.24
CA CYS A 442 -34.29 1.90 3.63
C CYS A 442 -35.20 0.66 3.83
N GLY A 443 -34.92 -0.12 4.87
CA GLY A 443 -35.66 -1.35 5.19
C GLY A 443 -35.50 -2.44 4.14
N ALA A 444 -34.36 -2.43 3.42
CA ALA A 444 -34.11 -3.36 2.34
C ALA A 444 -32.72 -4.02 2.47
N GLU A 445 -32.60 -5.23 1.99
CA GLU A 445 -31.33 -5.94 1.89
C GLU A 445 -31.19 -6.61 0.52
N VAL A 446 -29.92 -6.97 0.18
CA VAL A 446 -29.64 -7.75 -1.03
C VAL A 446 -30.05 -9.19 -0.78
N GLY A 447 -30.94 -9.74 -1.60
CA GLY A 447 -31.44 -11.11 -1.49
C GLY A 447 -30.82 -12.07 -2.51
N GLU A 448 -30.42 -11.59 -3.70
CA GLU A 448 -29.85 -12.40 -4.77
C GLU A 448 -29.12 -11.52 -5.76
N LEU A 449 -28.03 -12.02 -6.36
CA LEU A 449 -27.31 -11.38 -7.44
C LEU A 449 -27.44 -12.21 -8.72
N ARG A 450 -27.70 -11.54 -9.85
CA ARG A 450 -27.90 -12.19 -11.15
C ARG A 450 -26.99 -11.59 -12.20
N GLY A 451 -26.38 -12.49 -12.99
CA GLY A 451 -25.52 -12.13 -14.11
C GLY A 451 -24.81 -13.35 -14.67
N TYR A 452 -24.25 -13.22 -15.85
CA TYR A 452 -23.41 -14.24 -16.45
C TYR A 452 -22.04 -13.64 -16.80
N GLY A 453 -21.02 -14.04 -16.03
CA GLY A 453 -19.66 -13.48 -16.15
C GLY A 453 -19.52 -12.01 -15.71
N ARG A 454 -20.61 -11.33 -15.39
CA ARG A 454 -20.68 -10.00 -14.78
C ARG A 454 -22.02 -9.78 -14.11
N LEU A 455 -22.05 -8.85 -13.16
CA LEU A 455 -23.31 -8.42 -12.54
C LEU A 455 -24.20 -7.73 -13.57
N GLU A 456 -25.48 -8.10 -13.60
CA GLU A 456 -26.51 -7.49 -14.47
C GLU A 456 -27.68 -6.96 -13.64
N LYS A 457 -28.04 -7.66 -12.55
CA LYS A 457 -29.20 -7.34 -11.71
C LYS A 457 -28.93 -7.66 -10.25
N VAL A 458 -29.49 -6.83 -9.38
CA VAL A 458 -29.53 -7.04 -7.93
C VAL A 458 -31.00 -7.19 -7.51
N VAL A 459 -31.33 -8.27 -6.82
CA VAL A 459 -32.63 -8.49 -6.22
C VAL A 459 -32.58 -7.94 -4.80
N LEU A 460 -33.39 -6.94 -4.51
CA LEU A 460 -33.59 -6.40 -3.16
C LEU A 460 -34.79 -7.06 -2.53
N LEU A 461 -34.68 -7.38 -1.24
CA LEU A 461 -35.73 -7.85 -0.38
C LEU A 461 -36.19 -6.70 0.55
N ASP A 462 -37.45 -6.33 0.48
CA ASP A 462 -38.06 -5.40 1.44
C ASP A 462 -38.33 -6.16 2.76
N LEU A 463 -37.67 -5.72 3.82
CA LEU A 463 -37.70 -6.39 5.12
C LEU A 463 -39.03 -6.23 5.86
N HIS A 464 -39.86 -5.26 5.47
CA HIS A 464 -41.15 -5.02 6.07
C HIS A 464 -42.27 -5.84 5.40
N THR A 465 -42.25 -5.91 4.08
CA THR A 465 -43.30 -6.54 3.29
C THR A 465 -42.95 -7.94 2.79
N GLY A 466 -41.66 -8.29 2.77
CA GLY A 466 -41.17 -9.51 2.15
C GLY A 466 -41.22 -9.49 0.61
N ALA A 467 -41.55 -8.35 0.01
CA ALA A 467 -41.59 -8.20 -1.44
C ALA A 467 -40.16 -8.08 -2.00
N THR A 468 -40.00 -8.53 -3.24
CA THR A 468 -38.73 -8.41 -3.95
C THR A 468 -38.81 -7.36 -5.05
N ASP A 469 -37.75 -6.54 -5.21
CA ASP A 469 -37.57 -5.58 -6.29
C ASP A 469 -36.27 -5.94 -7.06
N VAL A 470 -36.29 -5.87 -8.38
CA VAL A 470 -35.16 -6.25 -9.23
C VAL A 470 -34.60 -5.01 -9.92
N LEU A 471 -33.43 -4.58 -9.50
CA LEU A 471 -32.76 -3.41 -10.05
C LEU A 471 -31.68 -3.82 -11.06
N PRO A 472 -31.61 -3.15 -12.23
CA PRO A 472 -30.42 -3.27 -13.08
C PRO A 472 -29.23 -2.62 -12.38
N ALA A 473 -28.06 -3.27 -12.46
CA ALA A 473 -26.83 -2.72 -11.91
C ALA A 473 -25.63 -3.28 -12.66
N SER A 474 -24.67 -2.43 -12.99
CA SER A 474 -23.38 -2.85 -13.50
C SER A 474 -22.37 -3.11 -12.39
N SER A 475 -22.57 -2.49 -11.22
CA SER A 475 -21.71 -2.69 -10.05
C SER A 475 -22.45 -2.58 -8.73
N LEU A 476 -22.05 -3.42 -7.78
CA LEU A 476 -22.51 -3.46 -6.40
C LEU A 476 -21.29 -3.33 -5.47
N TYR A 477 -21.29 -2.32 -4.62
CA TYR A 477 -20.26 -2.10 -3.61
C TYR A 477 -20.79 -2.47 -2.22
N VAL A 478 -20.16 -3.49 -1.61
CA VAL A 478 -20.59 -4.08 -0.34
C VAL A 478 -19.82 -3.47 0.81
N LEU A 479 -20.50 -2.70 1.65
CA LEU A 479 -19.93 -1.95 2.79
C LEU A 479 -20.71 -2.26 4.09
N ILE A 480 -21.01 -3.55 4.33
CA ILE A 480 -21.82 -4.08 5.45
C ILE A 480 -21.00 -4.36 6.72
N GLY A 481 -19.87 -3.68 6.86
CA GLY A 481 -19.00 -3.80 8.01
C GLY A 481 -17.78 -4.68 7.75
N MET A 482 -16.95 -4.83 8.79
CA MET A 482 -15.69 -5.55 8.75
C MET A 482 -15.62 -6.55 9.90
N VAL A 483 -14.83 -7.60 9.70
CA VAL A 483 -14.54 -8.63 10.70
C VAL A 483 -13.03 -8.76 10.87
N PRO A 484 -12.52 -9.12 12.07
CA PRO A 484 -11.08 -9.33 12.25
C PRO A 484 -10.58 -10.50 11.40
N PHE A 485 -9.38 -10.35 10.81
CA PHE A 485 -8.76 -11.41 10.04
C PHE A 485 -7.91 -12.29 10.96
N SER A 486 -8.58 -13.14 11.75
CA SER A 486 -8.02 -13.95 12.83
C SER A 486 -8.37 -15.44 12.72
N ASP A 487 -9.12 -15.88 11.71
CA ASP A 487 -9.54 -17.28 11.56
C ASP A 487 -8.36 -18.26 11.51
N TRP A 488 -7.23 -17.82 10.95
CA TRP A 488 -6.01 -18.64 10.81
C TRP A 488 -5.31 -18.95 12.16
N VAL A 489 -5.69 -18.24 13.23
CA VAL A 489 -5.16 -18.45 14.60
C VAL A 489 -6.25 -18.85 15.60
N ARG A 490 -7.46 -19.12 15.13
CA ARG A 490 -8.63 -19.41 15.97
C ARG A 490 -8.39 -20.51 17.00
N ASP A 491 -7.70 -21.57 16.61
CA ASP A 491 -7.42 -22.73 17.46
C ASP A 491 -6.18 -22.55 18.33
N THR A 492 -5.46 -21.44 18.17
CA THR A 492 -4.16 -21.21 18.84
C THR A 492 -4.25 -20.12 19.90
N VAL A 493 -4.88 -18.98 19.59
CA VAL A 493 -4.99 -17.83 20.51
C VAL A 493 -6.43 -17.58 20.93
N ALA A 494 -6.61 -16.97 22.10
CA ALA A 494 -7.94 -16.60 22.59
C ALA A 494 -8.51 -15.45 21.77
N LEU A 495 -9.77 -15.64 21.33
CA LEU A 495 -10.56 -14.66 20.62
C LEU A 495 -11.81 -14.30 21.43
N ASP A 496 -12.32 -13.08 21.25
CA ASP A 496 -13.63 -12.71 21.76
C ASP A 496 -14.76 -13.29 20.88
N GLU A 497 -16.00 -13.03 21.26
CA GLU A 497 -17.20 -13.51 20.55
C GLU A 497 -17.32 -12.98 19.11
N LEU A 498 -16.65 -11.87 18.80
CA LEU A 498 -16.60 -11.25 17.47
C LEU A 498 -15.38 -11.67 16.66
N GLY A 499 -14.49 -12.48 17.24
CA GLY A 499 -13.26 -12.97 16.61
C GLY A 499 -12.05 -12.08 16.79
N PHE A 500 -12.09 -11.00 17.61
CA PHE A 500 -10.92 -10.19 17.90
C PHE A 500 -9.97 -10.89 18.85
N VAL A 501 -8.66 -10.73 18.61
CA VAL A 501 -7.60 -11.33 19.44
C VAL A 501 -7.55 -10.65 20.79
N LEU A 502 -7.67 -11.47 21.86
CA LEU A 502 -7.50 -11.01 23.24
C LEU A 502 -6.01 -10.84 23.58
N THR A 503 -5.68 -9.79 24.31
CA THR A 503 -4.30 -9.49 24.71
C THR A 503 -4.22 -8.98 26.15
N ASP A 504 -3.03 -9.01 26.73
CA ASP A 504 -2.68 -8.41 28.02
C ASP A 504 -3.74 -8.71 29.11
N THR A 505 -4.34 -7.66 29.69
CA THR A 505 -5.34 -7.80 30.77
C THR A 505 -6.61 -8.53 30.34
N GLU A 506 -7.02 -8.49 29.07
CA GLU A 506 -8.21 -9.21 28.60
C GLU A 506 -7.99 -10.73 28.69
N VAL A 507 -6.78 -11.21 28.43
CA VAL A 507 -6.40 -12.62 28.61
C VAL A 507 -6.55 -13.06 30.07
N ALA A 508 -6.09 -12.22 31.00
CA ALA A 508 -6.17 -12.53 32.43
C ALA A 508 -7.61 -12.46 32.97
N LEU A 509 -8.46 -11.59 32.39
CA LEU A 509 -9.85 -11.40 32.83
C LEU A 509 -10.84 -12.42 32.25
N ARG A 510 -10.45 -13.15 31.20
CA ARG A 510 -11.33 -14.09 30.49
C ARG A 510 -10.70 -15.49 30.34
N PRO A 511 -10.34 -16.14 31.45
CA PRO A 511 -9.70 -17.46 31.42
C PRO A 511 -10.55 -18.54 30.74
N GLU A 512 -11.88 -18.36 30.69
CA GLU A 512 -12.82 -19.27 30.01
C GLU A 512 -12.71 -19.29 28.49
N LEU A 513 -12.08 -18.25 27.90
CA LEU A 513 -11.88 -18.15 26.44
C LEU A 513 -10.49 -18.64 25.99
N LEU A 514 -9.63 -19.04 26.93
CA LEU A 514 -8.29 -19.49 26.62
C LEU A 514 -8.32 -20.90 26.02
N PRO A 515 -7.71 -21.14 24.83
CA PRO A 515 -7.52 -22.49 24.29
C PRO A 515 -6.70 -23.40 25.22
N MET A 516 -5.73 -22.80 25.91
CA MET A 516 -4.90 -23.43 26.95
C MET A 516 -4.72 -22.47 28.14
N SER A 517 -4.47 -23.00 29.34
CA SER A 517 -4.15 -22.15 30.51
C SER A 517 -2.84 -21.41 30.28
N TRP A 518 -2.77 -20.16 30.77
CA TRP A 518 -1.54 -19.37 30.70
C TRP A 518 -0.38 -20.11 31.41
N PRO A 519 0.74 -20.40 30.73
CA PRO A 519 1.76 -21.34 31.24
C PRO A 519 2.87 -20.67 32.09
N LEU A 520 2.90 -19.33 32.18
CA LEU A 520 3.98 -18.60 32.85
C LEU A 520 3.51 -18.03 34.18
N ASP A 521 4.43 -17.86 35.14
CA ASP A 521 4.16 -17.26 36.47
C ASP A 521 3.88 -15.74 36.37
N ARG A 522 4.39 -15.07 35.33
CA ARG A 522 4.08 -13.66 35.05
C ARG A 522 2.77 -13.47 34.31
N PRO A 523 2.09 -12.34 34.43
CA PRO A 523 0.96 -12.02 33.55
C PRO A 523 1.43 -11.80 32.10
N PRO A 524 0.50 -11.88 31.12
CA PRO A 524 0.80 -11.46 29.76
C PRO A 524 1.34 -10.03 29.69
N LEU A 525 2.33 -9.80 28.81
CA LEU A 525 2.87 -8.46 28.53
C LEU A 525 1.85 -7.63 27.75
N LEU A 526 2.09 -6.33 27.62
CA LEU A 526 1.27 -5.47 26.77
C LEU A 526 1.20 -6.05 25.33
N THR A 527 0.00 -6.14 24.78
CA THR A 527 -0.27 -6.73 23.46
C THR A 527 0.07 -8.23 23.31
N GLU A 528 0.58 -8.91 24.34
CA GLU A 528 0.80 -10.35 24.32
C GLU A 528 -0.54 -11.09 24.38
N THR A 529 -0.69 -12.13 23.55
CA THR A 529 -1.90 -12.95 23.46
C THR A 529 -1.96 -14.02 24.57
N SER A 530 -2.87 -14.97 24.45
CA SER A 530 -2.93 -16.14 25.33
C SER A 530 -1.78 -17.12 25.14
N VAL A 531 -0.89 -16.89 24.17
CA VAL A 531 0.29 -17.71 23.89
C VAL A 531 1.54 -16.86 24.11
N PRO A 532 2.44 -17.25 25.05
CA PRO A 532 3.68 -16.54 25.29
C PRO A 532 4.52 -16.35 24.02
N GLY A 533 5.00 -15.10 23.79
CA GLY A 533 5.78 -14.75 22.61
C GLY A 533 4.95 -14.52 21.35
N VAL A 534 3.62 -14.65 21.41
CA VAL A 534 2.69 -14.26 20.36
C VAL A 534 1.96 -12.99 20.77
N PHE A 535 2.05 -11.96 19.95
CA PHE A 535 1.50 -10.63 20.21
C PHE A 535 0.46 -10.26 19.15
N ALA A 536 -0.42 -9.30 19.46
CA ALA A 536 -1.35 -8.76 18.47
C ALA A 536 -1.43 -7.24 18.54
N ALA A 537 -1.50 -6.57 17.37
CA ALA A 537 -1.60 -5.12 17.28
C ALA A 537 -2.47 -4.67 16.10
N GLY A 538 -3.04 -3.48 16.22
CA GLY A 538 -3.92 -2.90 15.21
C GLY A 538 -5.35 -3.43 15.32
N ASP A 539 -6.05 -3.39 14.19
CA ASP A 539 -7.50 -3.58 14.16
C ASP A 539 -7.95 -5.01 14.45
N VAL A 540 -7.07 -6.01 14.36
CA VAL A 540 -7.34 -7.41 14.72
C VAL A 540 -7.51 -7.60 16.23
N ARG A 541 -6.96 -6.69 17.05
CA ARG A 541 -6.93 -6.78 18.51
C ARG A 541 -8.27 -6.31 19.11
N ALA A 542 -8.75 -7.00 20.13
CA ALA A 542 -9.92 -6.61 20.93
C ALA A 542 -9.69 -5.22 21.56
N GLY A 543 -10.72 -4.39 21.59
CA GLY A 543 -10.66 -3.03 22.15
C GLY A 543 -9.80 -2.03 21.37
N SER A 544 -9.26 -2.39 20.20
CA SER A 544 -8.46 -1.48 19.37
C SER A 544 -9.30 -0.33 18.82
N ILE A 545 -8.74 0.88 18.86
CA ILE A 545 -9.32 2.05 18.17
C ILE A 545 -8.94 1.98 16.70
N LYS A 546 -9.94 1.88 15.82
CA LYS A 546 -9.78 1.72 14.37
C LYS A 546 -9.31 3.02 13.72
N ARG A 547 -8.00 3.35 13.88
CA ARG A 547 -7.33 4.54 13.35
C ARG A 547 -5.88 4.19 12.99
N ILE A 548 -5.37 4.77 11.90
CA ILE A 548 -3.98 4.58 11.46
C ILE A 548 -3.00 4.91 12.59
N GLY A 549 -3.14 6.07 13.22
CA GLY A 549 -2.26 6.49 14.33
C GLY A 549 -2.31 5.56 15.54
N SER A 550 -3.48 4.99 15.86
CA SER A 550 -3.61 3.99 16.93
C SER A 550 -2.92 2.67 16.56
N ALA A 551 -3.10 2.20 15.34
CA ALA A 551 -2.47 0.98 14.84
C ALA A 551 -0.93 1.09 14.84
N VAL A 552 -0.39 2.23 14.37
CA VAL A 552 1.05 2.54 14.41
C VAL A 552 1.57 2.54 15.86
N GLY A 553 0.86 3.22 16.77
CA GLY A 553 1.22 3.25 18.18
C GLY A 553 1.20 1.87 18.83
N GLN A 554 0.22 1.03 18.52
CA GLN A 554 0.14 -0.35 19.02
C GLN A 554 1.29 -1.21 18.46
N GLY A 555 1.69 -1.05 17.19
CA GLY A 555 2.84 -1.72 16.61
C GLY A 555 4.15 -1.38 17.36
N ALA A 556 4.36 -0.10 17.70
CA ALA A 556 5.51 0.33 18.48
C ALA A 556 5.50 -0.25 19.91
N VAL A 557 4.34 -0.23 20.59
CA VAL A 557 4.17 -0.83 21.94
C VAL A 557 4.44 -2.33 21.91
N ALA A 558 3.95 -3.03 20.87
CA ALA A 558 4.19 -4.46 20.71
C ALA A 558 5.68 -4.77 20.61
N VAL A 559 6.46 -3.98 19.87
CA VAL A 559 7.91 -4.19 19.75
C VAL A 559 8.62 -4.06 21.11
N ALA A 560 8.27 -3.05 21.91
CA ALA A 560 8.84 -2.90 23.25
C ALA A 560 8.53 -4.11 24.15
N ALA A 561 7.31 -4.65 24.07
CA ALA A 561 6.94 -5.86 24.81
C ALA A 561 7.64 -7.12 24.27
N ILE A 562 7.80 -7.21 22.93
CA ILE A 562 8.55 -8.28 22.27
C ILE A 562 10.02 -8.26 22.70
N SER A 563 10.65 -7.07 22.75
CA SER A 563 12.03 -6.92 23.23
C SER A 563 12.17 -7.46 24.67
N GLN A 564 11.26 -7.07 25.56
CA GLN A 564 11.22 -7.59 26.93
C GLN A 564 11.06 -9.12 26.99
N TYR A 565 10.20 -9.68 26.14
CA TYR A 565 10.02 -11.14 26.04
C TYR A 565 11.30 -11.84 25.56
N LEU A 566 11.94 -11.32 24.51
CA LEU A 566 13.17 -11.89 23.96
C LEU A 566 14.33 -11.85 24.96
N ASP A 567 14.42 -10.79 25.77
CA ASP A 567 15.41 -10.66 26.84
C ASP A 567 15.16 -11.70 27.94
N SER A 568 13.88 -11.95 28.30
CA SER A 568 13.52 -12.95 29.30
C SER A 568 13.89 -14.38 28.87
N LEU A 569 13.73 -14.71 27.57
CA LEU A 569 14.20 -15.99 27.01
C LEU A 569 15.72 -16.13 27.11
N ALA A 570 16.47 -15.04 26.90
CA ALA A 570 17.94 -15.07 27.02
C ALA A 570 18.41 -15.33 28.46
N ILE A 571 17.61 -14.95 29.46
CA ILE A 571 17.87 -15.14 30.89
C ILE A 571 17.33 -16.51 31.37
N GLY A 572 16.54 -17.23 30.55
CA GLY A 572 15.92 -18.52 30.92
C GLY A 572 14.71 -18.38 31.84
N GLN A 573 14.08 -17.21 31.91
CA GLN A 573 12.93 -16.93 32.80
C GLN A 573 11.57 -17.30 32.12
N ASP A 574 11.51 -17.32 30.79
CA ASP A 574 10.29 -17.57 30.00
C ASP A 574 10.40 -18.83 29.12
N ASP A 575 11.15 -19.84 29.54
CA ASP A 575 11.14 -21.13 28.84
C ASP A 575 9.76 -21.80 29.03
N PRO A 576 9.00 -22.07 27.97
CA PRO A 576 7.73 -22.81 28.07
C PRO A 576 7.98 -24.20 28.66
N ILE A 577 7.09 -24.64 29.53
CA ILE A 577 7.14 -25.97 30.14
C ILE A 577 7.12 -27.03 29.02
N GLU A 578 7.99 -28.01 29.09
CA GLU A 578 8.01 -29.15 28.15
C GLU A 578 6.65 -29.85 28.16
N GLU A 579 5.86 -29.69 27.08
CA GLU A 579 4.82 -30.68 26.80
C GLU A 579 5.50 -31.88 26.13
N ASP A 580 5.26 -33.06 26.73
CA ASP A 580 5.77 -34.35 26.29
C ASP A 580 5.57 -34.54 24.78
N SER A 581 6.65 -34.90 24.12
CA SER A 581 6.65 -35.40 22.77
C SER A 581 5.56 -36.45 22.59
N VAL A 582 4.50 -36.14 21.88
CA VAL A 582 3.64 -37.14 21.26
C VAL A 582 4.51 -37.78 20.18
N GLU A 583 5.05 -38.96 20.46
CA GLU A 583 5.68 -39.82 19.49
C GLU A 583 4.67 -40.06 18.38
N GLU A 584 5.04 -39.69 17.16
CA GLU A 584 4.38 -40.15 15.95
C GLU A 584 4.62 -41.69 15.84
N ASP A 585 3.55 -42.46 16.04
CA ASP A 585 3.43 -43.81 15.52
C ASP A 585 2.71 -43.83 14.16
#